data_7723fe6320bbac2011042afad7def33d
#
_entry.id   7723fe6320bbac2011042afad7def33d
#
_cell.length_a   1.000
_cell.length_b   1.000
_cell.length_c   1.000
_cell.angle_alpha   90.00
_cell.angle_beta   90.00
_cell.angle_gamma   90.00
#
_symmetry.space_group_name_H-M   'P 1'
#
loop_
_entity.id
_entity.type
_entity.pdbx_description
1 polymer ?
#
loop_
_entity_poly.entity_id
_entity_poly.type
_entity_poly.pdbx_seq_one_letter_code
_entity_poly.pdbx_strand_id
1 'polypeptide(L)'
;MKDSVSTASAALDAIDRKILENLQASGRMSNVELAAAIHLSAPQCFRRVRSLEERGVIRGYHASVDAATLGLDVIAYVSLNIVGNAFGQVREIEAQLRDFPQVLECHIVSGDCDYLLKVVARDLKALSHFLTDRLMQVPGVANVRSMICLEEIKPAGPLPCGA
;
A
#
# COMPACT_ATOMS: atom_id res chain seq x y z
N MET A 1 10.66 -20.08 15.49
CA MET A 1 11.46 -19.48 16.56
C MET A 1 12.48 -18.57 15.89
N LYS A 2 12.42 -17.26 16.18
CA LYS A 2 13.29 -16.15 15.75
C LYS A 2 13.12 -15.75 14.25
N ASP A 3 12.90 -14.50 13.87
CA ASP A 3 13.42 -13.26 14.49
C ASP A 3 12.41 -12.13 14.31
N SER A 4 11.88 -11.65 15.40
CA SER A 4 11.41 -10.30 15.49
C SER A 4 12.64 -9.40 15.60
N VAL A 5 13.15 -8.92 14.47
CA VAL A 5 14.09 -7.82 14.46
C VAL A 5 13.30 -6.58 14.87
N SER A 6 13.24 -6.36 16.18
CA SER A 6 13.00 -5.06 16.77
C SER A 6 14.19 -4.18 16.40
N THR A 7 14.21 -3.64 15.18
CA THR A 7 15.00 -2.46 14.89
C THR A 7 14.40 -1.36 15.75
N ALA A 8 15.10 -0.99 16.81
CA ALA A 8 14.83 0.23 17.55
C ALA A 8 14.81 1.37 16.51
N SER A 9 13.60 1.76 16.10
CA SER A 9 13.38 2.89 15.22
C SER A 9 13.93 4.10 15.95
N ALA A 10 15.12 4.55 15.57
CA ALA A 10 15.62 5.83 16.04
C ALA A 10 14.51 6.86 15.74
N ALA A 11 14.03 7.51 16.78
CA ALA A 11 12.90 8.45 16.68
C ALA A 11 13.21 9.48 15.59
N LEU A 12 12.20 9.76 14.73
CA LEU A 12 12.31 10.79 13.71
C LEU A 12 12.45 12.16 14.39
N ASP A 13 13.48 12.89 14.07
CA ASP A 13 13.62 14.29 14.53
C ASP A 13 12.76 15.25 13.71
N ALA A 14 12.69 16.50 14.11
CA ALA A 14 11.90 17.52 13.42
C ALA A 14 12.37 17.77 11.98
N ILE A 15 13.65 17.56 11.69
CA ILE A 15 14.21 17.72 10.34
C ILE A 15 13.81 16.53 9.47
N ASP A 16 13.87 15.32 9.99
CA ASP A 16 13.43 14.11 9.28
C ASP A 16 11.95 14.22 8.91
N ARG A 17 11.11 14.72 9.81
CA ARG A 17 9.68 14.98 9.54
C ARG A 17 9.48 15.96 8.39
N LYS A 18 10.21 17.09 8.39
CA LYS A 18 10.18 18.07 7.29
C LYS A 18 10.62 17.46 5.95
N ILE A 19 11.64 16.60 5.95
CA ILE A 19 12.05 15.85 4.75
C ILE A 19 10.90 15.02 4.24
N LEU A 20 10.25 14.24 5.10
CA LEU A 20 9.14 13.37 4.74
C LEU A 20 7.92 14.15 4.24
N GLU A 21 7.57 15.28 4.87
CA GLU A 21 6.50 16.17 4.43
C GLU A 21 6.74 16.69 3.01
N ASN A 22 7.94 17.21 2.73
CA ASN A 22 8.29 17.73 1.42
C ASN A 22 8.31 16.64 0.35
N LEU A 23 8.89 15.47 0.64
CA LEU A 23 8.96 14.35 -0.30
C LEU A 23 7.59 13.71 -0.56
N GLN A 24 6.68 13.69 0.42
CA GLN A 24 5.30 13.27 0.20
C GLN A 24 4.52 14.26 -0.66
N ALA A 25 4.79 15.55 -0.53
CA ALA A 25 4.17 16.58 -1.37
C ALA A 25 4.74 16.59 -2.80
N SER A 26 6.03 16.32 -2.95
CA SER A 26 6.72 16.29 -4.25
C SER A 26 7.84 15.24 -4.27
N GLY A 27 7.49 14.01 -4.66
CA GLY A 27 8.44 12.89 -4.74
C GLY A 27 9.54 13.05 -5.80
N ARG A 28 9.47 14.07 -6.65
CA ARG A 28 10.48 14.40 -7.66
C ARG A 28 11.41 15.54 -7.27
N MET A 29 11.23 16.09 -6.07
CA MET A 29 12.11 17.16 -5.55
C MET A 29 13.56 16.67 -5.49
N SER A 30 14.47 17.46 -6.04
CA SER A 30 15.91 17.15 -5.96
C SER A 30 16.44 17.38 -4.54
N ASN A 31 17.56 16.75 -4.20
CA ASN A 31 18.19 16.96 -2.90
C ASN A 31 18.61 18.41 -2.66
N VAL A 32 18.90 19.18 -3.72
CA VAL A 32 19.24 20.60 -3.62
C VAL A 32 18.01 21.44 -3.28
N GLU A 33 16.89 21.19 -3.95
CA GLU A 33 15.62 21.87 -3.67
C GLU A 33 15.12 21.51 -2.26
N LEU A 34 15.19 20.24 -1.88
CA LEU A 34 14.80 19.78 -0.56
C LEU A 34 15.67 20.43 0.53
N ALA A 35 16.99 20.47 0.34
CA ALA A 35 17.92 21.10 1.27
C ALA A 35 17.59 22.60 1.47
N ALA A 36 17.29 23.32 0.38
CA ALA A 36 16.87 24.71 0.45
C ALA A 36 15.55 24.88 1.21
N ALA A 37 14.55 24.01 0.95
CA ALA A 37 13.24 24.06 1.59
C ALA A 37 13.30 23.85 3.12
N ILE A 38 14.26 23.05 3.60
CA ILE A 38 14.41 22.73 5.04
C ILE A 38 15.61 23.43 5.70
N HIS A 39 16.26 24.36 5.00
CA HIS A 39 17.41 25.15 5.48
C HIS A 39 18.60 24.29 5.92
N LEU A 40 18.97 23.29 5.13
CA LEU A 40 20.15 22.47 5.31
C LEU A 40 21.15 22.65 4.13
N SER A 41 22.40 22.22 4.35
CA SER A 41 23.32 22.01 3.23
C SER A 41 22.92 20.76 2.43
N ALA A 42 23.16 20.76 1.11
CA ALA A 42 22.84 19.63 0.26
C ALA A 42 23.48 18.30 0.70
N PRO A 43 24.76 18.25 1.16
CA PRO A 43 25.35 17.01 1.71
C PRO A 43 24.66 16.51 2.98
N GLN A 44 24.23 17.41 3.86
CA GLN A 44 23.51 17.01 5.08
C GLN A 44 22.12 16.46 4.74
N CYS A 45 21.39 17.11 3.83
CA CYS A 45 20.10 16.66 3.35
C CYS A 45 20.23 15.28 2.70
N PHE A 46 21.15 15.09 1.76
CA PHE A 46 21.41 13.82 1.11
C PHE A 46 21.66 12.68 2.10
N ARG A 47 22.53 12.91 3.09
CA ARG A 47 22.84 11.89 4.10
C ARG A 47 21.61 11.49 4.92
N ARG A 48 20.72 12.47 5.24
CA ARG A 48 19.49 12.20 5.98
C ARG A 48 18.48 11.40 5.14
N VAL A 49 18.25 11.82 3.90
CA VAL A 49 17.36 11.09 2.97
C VAL A 49 17.82 9.65 2.83
N ARG A 50 19.10 9.44 2.55
CA ARG A 50 19.68 8.10 2.44
C ARG A 50 19.50 7.27 3.73
N SER A 51 19.71 7.87 4.89
CA SER A 51 19.45 7.19 6.16
C SER A 51 17.98 6.79 6.34
N LEU A 52 17.03 7.64 5.91
CA LEU A 52 15.60 7.33 5.95
C LEU A 52 15.23 6.19 4.98
N GLU A 53 15.87 6.13 3.82
CA GLU A 53 15.74 5.03 2.85
C GLU A 53 16.33 3.72 3.40
N GLU A 54 17.56 3.74 3.90
CA GLU A 54 18.24 2.57 4.47
C GLU A 54 17.50 1.99 5.69
N ARG A 55 16.84 2.86 6.47
CA ARG A 55 16.00 2.46 7.61
C ARG A 55 14.60 1.99 7.18
N GLY A 56 14.26 2.07 5.90
CA GLY A 56 12.94 1.70 5.39
C GLY A 56 11.81 2.65 5.80
N VAL A 57 12.11 3.84 6.29
CA VAL A 57 11.13 4.90 6.57
C VAL A 57 10.57 5.43 5.24
N ILE A 58 11.45 5.71 4.29
CA ILE A 58 11.10 5.93 2.89
C ILE A 58 11.16 4.57 2.20
N ARG A 59 10.03 4.05 1.79
CA ARG A 59 9.91 2.73 1.14
C ARG A 59 10.04 2.77 -0.36
N GLY A 60 10.01 3.96 -0.96
CA GLY A 60 10.11 4.15 -2.40
C GLY A 60 9.45 5.45 -2.85
N TYR A 61 9.58 5.71 -4.15
CA TYR A 61 8.99 6.85 -4.84
C TYR A 61 8.15 6.32 -5.99
N HIS A 62 6.87 6.66 -6.01
CA HIS A 62 5.94 6.14 -7.00
C HIS A 62 5.19 7.28 -7.71
N ALA A 63 4.98 7.12 -9.00
CA ALA A 63 4.08 8.00 -9.72
C ALA A 63 2.63 7.70 -9.33
N SER A 64 1.84 8.73 -9.06
CA SER A 64 0.39 8.60 -9.02
C SER A 64 -0.12 8.60 -10.45
N VAL A 65 -0.80 7.53 -10.86
CA VAL A 65 -1.30 7.35 -12.22
C VAL A 65 -2.82 7.30 -12.16
N ASP A 66 -3.46 8.00 -13.08
CA ASP A 66 -4.92 7.95 -13.23
C ASP A 66 -5.35 6.59 -13.81
N ALA A 67 -6.15 5.84 -13.04
CA ALA A 67 -6.60 4.52 -13.41
C ALA A 67 -7.49 4.52 -14.64
N ALA A 68 -8.36 5.55 -14.79
CA ALA A 68 -9.25 5.69 -15.93
C ALA A 68 -8.48 5.86 -17.25
N THR A 69 -7.37 6.61 -17.23
CA THR A 69 -6.48 6.76 -18.39
C THR A 69 -5.86 5.41 -18.82
N LEU A 70 -5.72 4.47 -17.89
CA LEU A 70 -5.28 3.09 -18.18
C LEU A 70 -6.43 2.15 -18.56
N GLY A 71 -7.66 2.66 -18.67
CA GLY A 71 -8.86 1.86 -18.92
C GLY A 71 -9.25 0.95 -17.76
N LEU A 72 -8.94 1.36 -16.52
CA LEU A 72 -9.26 0.66 -15.28
C LEU A 72 -10.35 1.44 -14.55
N ASP A 73 -11.59 1.35 -15.07
CA ASP A 73 -12.72 2.21 -14.67
C ASP A 73 -13.43 1.71 -13.39
N VAL A 74 -13.14 0.50 -12.93
CA VAL A 74 -13.83 -0.09 -11.78
C VAL A 74 -12.84 -0.30 -10.64
N ILE A 75 -13.11 0.35 -9.52
CA ILE A 75 -12.44 0.10 -8.24
C ILE A 75 -13.46 -0.61 -7.33
N ALA A 76 -13.04 -1.67 -6.66
CA ALA A 76 -13.87 -2.39 -5.70
C ALA A 76 -13.08 -2.70 -4.42
N TYR A 77 -13.77 -2.62 -3.29
CA TYR A 77 -13.29 -3.19 -2.03
C TYR A 77 -13.88 -4.59 -1.89
N VAL A 78 -13.00 -5.56 -1.71
CA VAL A 78 -13.40 -6.96 -1.66
C VAL A 78 -13.01 -7.53 -0.31
N SER A 79 -14.02 -7.97 0.44
CA SER A 79 -13.81 -8.72 1.69
C SER A 79 -13.84 -10.22 1.40
N LEU A 80 -12.95 -10.96 2.05
CA LEU A 80 -12.93 -12.41 1.96
C LEU A 80 -12.71 -13.03 3.33
N ASN A 81 -13.26 -14.25 3.48
CA ASN A 81 -13.07 -15.09 4.66
C ASN A 81 -12.36 -16.37 4.25
N ILE A 82 -11.59 -16.93 5.18
CA ILE A 82 -10.89 -18.21 5.02
C ILE A 82 -11.69 -19.30 5.71
N VAL A 83 -11.65 -20.52 5.17
CA VAL A 83 -12.22 -21.70 5.84
C VAL A 83 -11.45 -21.97 7.13
N GLY A 84 -12.15 -22.22 8.22
CA GLY A 84 -11.54 -22.39 9.55
C GLY A 84 -10.45 -23.46 9.69
N ASN A 85 -10.35 -24.41 8.77
CA ASN A 85 -9.28 -25.42 8.73
C ASN A 85 -8.09 -25.03 7.84
N ALA A 86 -8.16 -23.89 7.14
CA ALA A 86 -7.11 -23.42 6.23
C ALA A 86 -6.04 -22.52 6.92
N PHE A 87 -6.09 -22.36 8.24
CA PHE A 87 -5.10 -21.55 8.97
C PHE A 87 -3.64 -22.03 8.76
N GLY A 88 -3.42 -23.31 8.45
CA GLY A 88 -2.11 -23.82 8.08
C GLY A 88 -1.61 -23.37 6.71
N GLN A 89 -2.48 -22.87 5.83
CA GLN A 89 -2.20 -22.47 4.44
C GLN A 89 -2.26 -20.94 4.24
N VAL A 90 -2.35 -20.19 5.32
CA VAL A 90 -2.49 -18.70 5.27
C VAL A 90 -1.39 -18.07 4.42
N ARG A 91 -0.15 -18.54 4.54
CA ARG A 91 0.98 -17.97 3.78
C ARG A 91 0.86 -18.23 2.27
N GLU A 92 0.36 -19.38 1.88
CA GLU A 92 0.11 -19.70 0.47
C GLU A 92 -1.04 -18.86 -0.10
N ILE A 93 -2.10 -18.65 0.69
CA ILE A 93 -3.21 -17.76 0.33
C ILE A 93 -2.70 -16.33 0.15
N GLU A 94 -1.96 -15.82 1.13
CA GLU A 94 -1.39 -14.46 1.08
C GLU A 94 -0.44 -14.26 -0.11
N ALA A 95 0.37 -15.27 -0.45
CA ALA A 95 1.24 -15.23 -1.61
C ALA A 95 0.42 -15.13 -2.91
N GLN A 96 -0.62 -15.95 -3.06
CA GLN A 96 -1.50 -15.90 -4.23
C GLN A 96 -2.25 -14.57 -4.34
N LEU A 97 -2.76 -14.03 -3.22
CA LEU A 97 -3.42 -12.72 -3.19
C LEU A 97 -2.48 -11.59 -3.61
N ARG A 98 -1.21 -11.67 -3.21
CA ARG A 98 -0.17 -10.69 -3.56
C ARG A 98 0.20 -10.73 -5.04
N ASP A 99 0.14 -11.90 -5.66
CA ASP A 99 0.53 -12.10 -7.06
C ASP A 99 -0.55 -11.68 -8.06
N PHE A 100 -1.77 -11.36 -7.62
CA PHE A 100 -2.80 -10.84 -8.51
C PHE A 100 -2.56 -9.37 -8.85
N PRO A 101 -2.28 -9.01 -10.13
CA PRO A 101 -2.05 -7.62 -10.52
C PRO A 101 -3.27 -6.72 -10.34
N GLN A 102 -4.48 -7.28 -10.26
CA GLN A 102 -5.71 -6.56 -9.99
C GLN A 102 -5.81 -6.13 -8.52
N VAL A 103 -5.08 -6.78 -7.61
CA VAL A 103 -5.08 -6.47 -6.18
C VAL A 103 -4.05 -5.37 -5.91
N LEU A 104 -4.51 -4.17 -5.67
CA LEU A 104 -3.67 -3.01 -5.37
C LEU A 104 -3.23 -3.00 -3.90
N GLU A 105 -4.12 -3.43 -2.99
CA GLU A 105 -3.89 -3.48 -1.55
C GLU A 105 -4.52 -4.73 -0.97
N CYS A 106 -3.87 -5.31 0.04
CA CYS A 106 -4.36 -6.47 0.78
C CYS A 106 -4.06 -6.28 2.27
N HIS A 107 -5.09 -6.29 3.09
CA HIS A 107 -5.01 -6.08 4.53
C HIS A 107 -5.66 -7.23 5.28
N ILE A 108 -5.01 -7.73 6.34
CA ILE A 108 -5.66 -8.53 7.37
C ILE A 108 -6.41 -7.55 8.25
N VAL A 109 -7.67 -7.83 8.50
CA VAL A 109 -8.55 -6.95 9.28
C VAL A 109 -9.21 -7.71 10.42
N SER A 110 -9.61 -6.97 11.44
CA SER A 110 -10.48 -7.50 12.51
C SER A 110 -11.93 -7.19 12.17
N GLY A 111 -12.86 -8.10 12.50
CA GLY A 111 -14.28 -7.94 12.26
C GLY A 111 -14.89 -9.09 11.48
N ASP A 112 -15.83 -8.79 10.59
CA ASP A 112 -16.66 -9.77 9.90
C ASP A 112 -15.94 -10.49 8.73
N CYS A 113 -14.73 -10.08 8.40
CA CYS A 113 -13.93 -10.73 7.37
C CYS A 113 -12.45 -10.83 7.79
N ASP A 114 -11.72 -11.76 7.17
CA ASP A 114 -10.31 -11.98 7.46
C ASP A 114 -9.41 -11.06 6.65
N TYR A 115 -9.78 -10.77 5.41
CA TYR A 115 -9.03 -9.91 4.50
C TYR A 115 -9.91 -8.87 3.83
N LEU A 116 -9.34 -7.68 3.65
CA LEU A 116 -9.89 -6.60 2.84
C LEU A 116 -8.90 -6.27 1.72
N LEU A 117 -9.38 -6.35 0.48
CA LEU A 117 -8.61 -6.03 -0.71
C LEU A 117 -9.14 -4.77 -1.38
N LYS A 118 -8.24 -3.97 -1.97
CA LYS A 118 -8.59 -2.97 -2.98
C LYS A 118 -8.26 -3.55 -4.34
N VAL A 119 -9.27 -3.69 -5.19
CA VAL A 119 -9.19 -4.36 -6.50
C VAL A 119 -9.54 -3.38 -7.59
N VAL A 120 -8.83 -3.46 -8.72
CA VAL A 120 -9.09 -2.66 -9.91
C VAL A 120 -9.41 -3.56 -11.10
N ALA A 121 -10.36 -3.13 -11.95
CA ALA A 121 -10.74 -3.85 -13.16
C ALA A 121 -11.14 -2.86 -14.27
N ARG A 122 -11.12 -3.32 -15.53
CA ARG A 122 -11.53 -2.48 -16.67
C ARG A 122 -13.02 -2.19 -16.67
N ASP A 123 -13.83 -3.18 -16.31
CA ASP A 123 -15.28 -3.11 -16.29
C ASP A 123 -15.86 -4.10 -15.27
N LEU A 124 -17.16 -4.05 -15.05
CA LEU A 124 -17.86 -4.94 -14.11
C LEU A 124 -17.78 -6.41 -14.52
N LYS A 125 -17.69 -6.71 -15.81
CA LYS A 125 -17.57 -8.07 -16.32
C LYS A 125 -16.18 -8.62 -15.97
N ALA A 126 -15.13 -7.84 -16.18
CA ALA A 126 -13.76 -8.19 -15.81
C ALA A 126 -13.64 -8.38 -14.28
N LEU A 127 -14.28 -7.50 -13.49
CA LEU A 127 -14.35 -7.68 -12.04
C LEU A 127 -15.02 -9.00 -11.67
N SER A 128 -16.20 -9.30 -12.25
CA SER A 128 -16.92 -10.55 -11.99
C SER A 128 -16.06 -11.76 -12.31
N HIS A 129 -15.43 -11.80 -13.48
CA HIS A 129 -14.52 -12.90 -13.84
C HIS A 129 -13.35 -13.02 -12.87
N PHE A 130 -12.72 -11.91 -12.46
CA PHE A 130 -11.65 -11.96 -11.47
C PHE A 130 -12.11 -12.55 -10.14
N LEU A 131 -13.28 -12.15 -9.65
CA LEU A 131 -13.83 -12.66 -8.39
C LEU A 131 -14.16 -14.16 -8.46
N THR A 132 -14.83 -14.60 -9.54
CA THR A 132 -15.32 -15.98 -9.66
C THR A 132 -14.26 -16.97 -10.13
N ASP A 133 -13.45 -16.58 -11.12
CA ASP A 133 -12.56 -17.51 -11.81
C ASP A 133 -11.14 -17.49 -11.25
N ARG A 134 -10.83 -16.51 -10.43
CA ARG A 134 -9.50 -16.36 -9.83
C ARG A 134 -9.56 -16.32 -8.30
N LEU A 135 -10.22 -15.33 -7.71
CA LEU A 135 -10.19 -15.11 -6.27
C LEU A 135 -10.91 -16.21 -5.49
N MET A 136 -12.10 -16.62 -5.93
CA MET A 136 -12.85 -17.73 -5.31
C MET A 136 -12.21 -19.11 -5.56
N GLN A 137 -11.28 -19.22 -6.49
CA GLN A 137 -10.54 -20.46 -6.76
C GLN A 137 -9.28 -20.61 -5.88
N VAL A 138 -8.91 -19.59 -5.12
CA VAL A 138 -7.79 -19.67 -4.18
C VAL A 138 -8.14 -20.69 -3.08
N PRO A 139 -7.38 -21.79 -2.93
CA PRO A 139 -7.67 -22.81 -1.93
C PRO A 139 -7.73 -22.21 -0.51
N GLY A 140 -8.82 -22.49 0.19
CA GLY A 140 -9.03 -21.95 1.54
C GLY A 140 -9.87 -20.68 1.61
N VAL A 141 -10.18 -20.03 0.48
CA VAL A 141 -11.15 -18.92 0.44
C VAL A 141 -12.55 -19.50 0.56
N ALA A 142 -13.32 -19.04 1.55
CA ALA A 142 -14.67 -19.51 1.84
C ALA A 142 -15.77 -18.61 1.26
N ASN A 143 -15.57 -17.31 1.36
CA ASN A 143 -16.57 -16.32 0.97
C ASN A 143 -15.89 -15.07 0.45
N VAL A 144 -16.47 -14.48 -0.60
CA VAL A 144 -16.00 -13.23 -1.23
C VAL A 144 -17.20 -12.30 -1.39
N ARG A 145 -17.06 -11.08 -0.89
CA ARG A 145 -18.05 -10.01 -1.06
C ARG A 145 -17.37 -8.80 -1.64
N SER A 146 -17.96 -8.16 -2.64
CA SER A 146 -17.44 -6.96 -3.27
C SER A 146 -18.34 -5.75 -3.02
N MET A 147 -17.71 -4.61 -2.78
CA MET A 147 -18.33 -3.29 -2.71
C MET A 147 -17.70 -2.44 -3.80
N ILE A 148 -18.49 -2.03 -4.79
CA ILE A 148 -18.00 -1.21 -5.89
C ILE A 148 -17.89 0.23 -5.40
N CYS A 149 -16.73 0.85 -5.63
CA CYS A 149 -16.54 2.28 -5.38
C CYS A 149 -17.27 3.05 -6.47
N LEU A 150 -18.28 3.82 -6.09
CA LEU A 150 -19.04 4.63 -7.03
C LEU A 150 -18.32 5.93 -7.36
N GLU A 151 -17.62 6.51 -6.38
CA GLU A 151 -16.88 7.76 -6.52
C GLU A 151 -15.74 7.79 -5.49
N GLU A 152 -14.57 8.23 -5.90
CA GLU A 152 -13.44 8.48 -4.98
C GLU A 152 -13.48 9.95 -4.53
N ILE A 153 -14.01 10.20 -3.32
CA ILE A 153 -14.12 11.57 -2.75
C ILE A 153 -12.75 12.11 -2.35
N LYS A 154 -11.83 11.22 -1.93
CA LYS A 154 -10.48 11.58 -1.52
C LYS A 154 -9.52 10.45 -1.87
N PRO A 155 -8.54 10.69 -2.73
CA PRO A 155 -7.49 9.71 -2.99
C PRO A 155 -6.59 9.54 -1.75
N ALA A 156 -5.76 8.49 -1.77
CA ALA A 156 -4.77 8.28 -0.72
C ALA A 156 -3.88 9.52 -0.56
N GLY A 157 -3.93 10.12 0.61
CA GLY A 157 -3.18 11.32 0.94
C GLY A 157 -1.83 11.01 1.61
N PRO A 158 -0.99 12.06 1.82
CA PRO A 158 0.24 11.92 2.57
C PRO A 158 -0.04 11.54 4.02
N LEU A 159 0.86 10.76 4.61
CA LEU A 159 0.81 10.44 6.03
C LEU A 159 1.13 11.69 6.86
N PRO A 160 0.41 11.97 7.95
CA PRO A 160 0.73 13.06 8.84
C PRO A 160 2.09 12.81 9.52
N CYS A 161 3.04 13.71 9.31
CA CYS A 161 4.38 13.59 9.89
C CYS A 161 4.52 14.34 11.23
N GLY A 162 3.52 15.16 11.60
CA GLY A 162 3.46 15.89 12.86
C GLY A 162 2.64 15.11 13.89
N ALA A 163 3.25 14.65 14.95
CA ALA A 163 2.64 14.27 16.23
C ALA A 163 3.58 14.72 17.34
#